data_30297d6a666be91ce79b35cd2e01807a
#
_entry.id   30297d6a666be91ce79b35cd2e01807a
#
_cell.length_a   1.000
_cell.length_b   1.000
_cell.length_c   1.000
_cell.angle_alpha   90.00
_cell.angle_beta   90.00
_cell.angle_gamma   90.00
#
_symmetry.space_group_name_H-M   'P 1'
#
loop_
_entity.id
_entity.type
_entity.pdbx_description
1 polymer ?
#
loop_
_entity_poly.entity_id
_entity_poly.type
_entity_poly.pdbx_seq_one_letter_code
_entity_poly.pdbx_strand_id
1 'polypeptide(L)'
;MKRSILTEKVARRGYHISREHSVDPLERSGIGEVMTRNVTTIPASMPVVELLKSYFHPGGMHKHQAYPVVDEKGLVLGILARTNMLEDWVARGMNPELASDVATMNVIIAYDLIQRAAITAFAWESCRTAAERMAEASVGRLIVVADDNPQKMIGLVTRSDLLKPRAREVEEEIKRERFFGVRHPVAADDAED
;
A
#
# COMPACT_ATOMS: atom_id res chain seq x y z
N MET A 1 7.96 16.11 37.31
CA MET A 1 7.25 17.23 36.66
C MET A 1 5.86 17.32 37.26
N LYS A 2 5.48 18.48 37.82
CA LYS A 2 4.15 18.69 38.42
C LYS A 2 3.12 18.80 37.32
N ARG A 3 2.15 17.87 37.27
CA ARG A 3 1.02 17.92 36.33
C ARG A 3 0.18 19.17 36.65
N SER A 4 -0.15 19.95 35.64
CA SER A 4 -1.06 21.09 35.76
C SER A 4 -2.48 20.60 36.06
N ILE A 5 -3.26 21.32 36.86
CA ILE A 5 -4.67 21.00 37.18
C ILE A 5 -5.54 20.88 35.93
N LEU A 6 -5.18 21.58 34.85
CA LEU A 6 -5.84 21.48 33.54
C LEU A 6 -5.59 20.14 32.85
N THR A 7 -4.36 19.62 32.91
CA THR A 7 -4.00 18.34 32.32
C THR A 7 -4.66 17.16 33.04
N GLU A 8 -4.90 17.27 34.34
CA GLU A 8 -5.59 16.25 35.12
C GLU A 8 -7.09 16.16 34.80
N LYS A 9 -7.78 17.30 34.61
CA LYS A 9 -9.18 17.32 34.19
C LYS A 9 -9.41 16.77 32.78
N VAL A 10 -8.47 16.99 31.86
CA VAL A 10 -8.55 16.49 30.48
C VAL A 10 -8.27 14.99 30.44
N ALA A 11 -7.30 14.49 31.23
CA ALA A 11 -7.02 13.07 31.35
C ALA A 11 -8.21 12.27 31.92
N ARG A 12 -8.96 12.81 32.87
CA ARG A 12 -10.20 12.18 33.42
C ARG A 12 -11.34 12.06 32.40
N ARG A 13 -11.31 12.81 31.30
CA ARG A 13 -12.27 12.74 30.19
C ARG A 13 -11.84 11.78 29.07
N GLY A 14 -10.77 11.00 29.27
CA GLY A 14 -10.29 10.02 28.29
C GLY A 14 -9.53 10.64 27.10
N TYR A 15 -9.23 11.93 27.15
CA TYR A 15 -8.39 12.56 26.13
C TYR A 15 -6.90 12.38 26.51
N HIS A 16 -6.20 11.55 25.76
CA HIS A 16 -4.75 11.41 25.89
C HIS A 16 -4.04 12.67 25.36
N ILE A 17 -3.57 13.51 26.28
CA ILE A 17 -2.82 14.75 25.97
C ILE A 17 -1.43 14.46 25.39
N SER A 18 -0.99 13.20 25.43
CA SER A 18 0.31 12.79 24.88
C SER A 18 0.39 12.85 23.34
N ARG A 19 -0.74 13.10 22.65
CA ARG A 19 -0.77 13.20 21.18
C ARG A 19 -0.33 14.54 20.61
N GLU A 20 -0.23 15.60 21.42
CA GLU A 20 0.05 16.96 20.90
C GLU A 20 1.51 17.18 20.45
N HIS A 21 2.43 16.24 20.72
CA HIS A 21 3.85 16.38 20.37
C HIS A 21 4.48 15.15 19.70
N SER A 22 3.68 14.17 19.26
CA SER A 22 4.25 13.06 18.48
C SER A 22 4.37 13.48 17.01
N VAL A 23 5.57 13.43 16.49
CA VAL A 23 5.82 13.57 15.04
C VAL A 23 5.02 12.48 14.33
N ASP A 24 4.34 12.84 13.23
CA ASP A 24 3.53 11.90 12.44
C ASP A 24 4.36 10.64 12.10
N PRO A 25 3.89 9.43 12.44
CA PRO A 25 4.58 8.19 12.12
C PRO A 25 4.92 8.05 10.63
N LEU A 26 4.07 8.59 9.74
CA LEU A 26 4.30 8.58 8.31
C LEU A 26 5.47 9.46 7.89
N GLU A 27 5.75 10.53 8.63
CA GLU A 27 6.88 11.42 8.35
C GLU A 27 8.21 10.80 8.79
N ARG A 28 8.19 10.00 9.88
CA ARG A 28 9.36 9.34 10.45
C ARG A 28 9.76 8.06 9.72
N SER A 29 8.81 7.40 9.05
CA SER A 29 9.06 6.12 8.39
C SER A 29 9.37 6.30 6.91
N GLY A 30 10.43 5.67 6.46
CA GLY A 30 10.81 5.62 5.05
C GLY A 30 10.01 4.57 4.26
N ILE A 31 9.79 4.84 2.97
CA ILE A 31 9.12 3.90 2.06
C ILE A 31 9.84 2.54 2.05
N GLY A 32 11.17 2.54 2.12
CA GLY A 32 12.00 1.33 2.12
C GLY A 32 11.74 0.36 3.29
N GLU A 33 11.17 0.85 4.40
CA GLU A 33 10.82 0.05 5.58
C GLU A 33 9.48 -0.69 5.42
N VAL A 34 8.58 -0.16 4.60
CA VAL A 34 7.20 -0.66 4.48
C VAL A 34 6.92 -1.31 3.14
N MET A 35 7.71 -1.02 2.10
CA MET A 35 7.52 -1.52 0.75
C MET A 35 7.59 -3.03 0.65
N THR A 36 6.88 -3.59 -0.32
CA THR A 36 7.03 -4.98 -0.76
C THR A 36 8.16 -5.07 -1.77
N ARG A 37 9.18 -5.91 -1.49
CA ARG A 37 10.35 -6.07 -2.38
C ARG A 37 10.13 -7.15 -3.45
N ASN A 38 9.51 -8.27 -3.08
CA ASN A 38 9.21 -9.35 -4.01
C ASN A 38 7.90 -9.06 -4.74
N VAL A 39 7.99 -8.32 -5.84
CA VAL A 39 6.83 -7.89 -6.63
C VAL A 39 6.68 -8.79 -7.85
N THR A 40 5.50 -9.34 -8.03
CA THR A 40 5.16 -10.06 -9.27
C THR A 40 4.96 -9.06 -10.39
N THR A 41 5.68 -9.24 -11.49
CA THR A 41 5.64 -8.37 -12.68
C THR A 41 5.06 -9.09 -13.88
N ILE A 42 4.65 -8.34 -14.88
CA ILE A 42 4.17 -8.84 -16.17
C ILE A 42 5.20 -8.47 -17.24
N PRO A 43 5.70 -9.43 -18.04
CA PRO A 43 6.50 -9.13 -19.23
C PRO A 43 5.69 -8.29 -20.24
N ALA A 44 6.29 -7.24 -20.78
CA ALA A 44 5.64 -6.36 -21.75
C ALA A 44 5.18 -7.07 -23.03
N SER A 45 5.92 -8.11 -23.44
CA SER A 45 5.62 -8.94 -24.61
C SER A 45 4.57 -10.02 -24.37
N MET A 46 4.03 -10.14 -23.14
CA MET A 46 3.05 -11.19 -22.81
C MET A 46 1.75 -10.98 -23.59
N PRO A 47 1.25 -12.00 -24.35
CA PRO A 47 -0.03 -11.91 -25.04
C PRO A 47 -1.20 -11.71 -24.06
N VAL A 48 -2.19 -10.91 -24.45
CA VAL A 48 -3.36 -10.59 -23.60
C VAL A 48 -4.11 -11.84 -23.15
N VAL A 49 -4.21 -12.85 -23.99
CA VAL A 49 -4.89 -14.12 -23.64
C VAL A 49 -4.19 -14.82 -22.46
N GLU A 50 -2.87 -14.85 -22.46
CA GLU A 50 -2.07 -15.44 -21.38
C GLU A 50 -2.14 -14.57 -20.13
N LEU A 51 -2.04 -13.25 -20.30
CA LEU A 51 -2.18 -12.26 -19.25
C LEU A 51 -3.46 -12.46 -18.44
N LEU A 52 -4.59 -12.62 -19.13
CA LEU A 52 -5.89 -12.82 -18.50
C LEU A 52 -5.96 -14.11 -17.72
N LYS A 53 -5.54 -15.20 -18.32
CA LYS A 53 -5.57 -16.53 -17.69
C LYS A 53 -4.71 -16.59 -16.43
N SER A 54 -3.53 -15.99 -16.48
CA SER A 54 -2.53 -16.11 -15.41
C SER A 54 -2.70 -15.08 -14.29
N TYR A 55 -3.06 -13.84 -14.63
CA TYR A 55 -3.03 -12.71 -13.68
C TYR A 55 -4.40 -12.20 -13.29
N PHE A 56 -5.39 -12.27 -14.17
CA PHE A 56 -6.68 -11.61 -13.94
C PHE A 56 -7.88 -12.56 -13.86
N HIS A 57 -7.71 -13.84 -14.14
CA HIS A 57 -8.77 -14.83 -13.96
C HIS A 57 -9.09 -15.05 -12.48
N PRO A 58 -10.37 -15.22 -12.08
CA PRO A 58 -10.75 -15.46 -10.68
C PRO A 58 -10.08 -16.66 -10.01
N GLY A 59 -9.74 -17.71 -10.78
CA GLY A 59 -8.99 -18.88 -10.34
C GLY A 59 -7.50 -18.82 -10.66
N GLY A 60 -6.99 -17.69 -11.14
CA GLY A 60 -5.60 -17.52 -11.53
C GLY A 60 -4.62 -17.60 -10.37
N MET A 61 -3.35 -17.84 -10.69
CA MET A 61 -2.26 -18.01 -9.74
C MET A 61 -1.96 -16.72 -8.99
N HIS A 62 -2.28 -15.57 -9.57
CA HIS A 62 -1.97 -14.25 -9.05
C HIS A 62 -3.25 -13.49 -8.66
N LYS A 63 -3.31 -12.97 -7.42
CA LYS A 63 -4.53 -12.36 -6.84
C LYS A 63 -4.43 -10.85 -6.61
N HIS A 64 -3.41 -10.18 -7.17
CA HIS A 64 -3.26 -8.75 -6.95
C HIS A 64 -4.17 -7.92 -7.87
N GLN A 65 -4.49 -6.72 -7.44
CA GLN A 65 -5.36 -5.80 -8.20
C GLN A 65 -4.63 -5.08 -9.34
N ALA A 66 -3.30 -5.06 -9.31
CA ALA A 66 -2.48 -4.52 -10.37
C ALA A 66 -1.05 -5.04 -10.29
N TYR A 67 -0.38 -4.99 -11.44
CA TYR A 67 0.97 -5.51 -11.65
C TYR A 67 1.82 -4.51 -12.43
N PRO A 68 3.09 -4.29 -12.05
CA PRO A 68 4.04 -3.58 -12.89
C PRO A 68 4.32 -4.36 -14.17
N VAL A 69 4.42 -3.65 -15.28
CA VAL A 69 4.85 -4.19 -16.56
C VAL A 69 6.30 -3.82 -16.79
N VAL A 70 7.11 -4.82 -17.15
CA VAL A 70 8.55 -4.65 -17.33
C VAL A 70 8.98 -5.12 -18.73
N ASP A 71 10.06 -4.51 -19.23
CA ASP A 71 10.72 -4.95 -20.44
C ASP A 71 11.59 -6.21 -20.22
N GLU A 72 12.28 -6.65 -21.27
CA GLU A 72 13.22 -7.79 -21.22
C GLU A 72 14.41 -7.58 -20.28
N LYS A 73 14.74 -6.32 -19.95
CA LYS A 73 15.80 -5.96 -19.02
C LYS A 73 15.30 -5.79 -17.59
N GLY A 74 14.00 -6.00 -17.35
CA GLY A 74 13.36 -5.81 -16.06
C GLY A 74 13.11 -4.32 -15.71
N LEU A 75 13.17 -3.42 -16.69
CA LEU A 75 12.87 -2.01 -16.49
C LEU A 75 11.35 -1.77 -16.56
N VAL A 76 10.84 -0.93 -15.67
CA VAL A 76 9.42 -0.64 -15.59
C VAL A 76 8.97 0.25 -16.73
N LEU A 77 7.91 -0.18 -17.41
CA LEU A 77 7.24 0.55 -18.48
C LEU A 77 5.92 1.17 -18.01
N GLY A 78 5.21 0.52 -17.08
CA GLY A 78 3.93 0.99 -16.58
C GLY A 78 3.33 0.06 -15.54
N ILE A 79 2.04 0.28 -15.24
CA ILE A 79 1.23 -0.57 -14.35
C ILE A 79 -0.06 -0.96 -15.07
N LEU A 80 -0.41 -2.23 -15.00
CA LEU A 80 -1.73 -2.74 -15.40
C LEU A 80 -2.57 -3.00 -14.16
N ALA A 81 -3.72 -2.34 -14.06
CA ALA A 81 -4.71 -2.56 -13.03
C ALA A 81 -5.94 -3.27 -13.62
N ARG A 82 -6.56 -4.15 -12.83
CA ARG A 82 -7.79 -4.88 -13.24
C ARG A 82 -8.92 -3.94 -13.67
N THR A 83 -9.10 -2.84 -12.96
CA THR A 83 -10.12 -1.81 -13.29
C THR A 83 -9.87 -1.19 -14.65
N ASN A 84 -8.64 -0.79 -14.93
CA ASN A 84 -8.28 -0.14 -16.19
C ASN A 84 -8.43 -1.10 -17.38
N MET A 85 -8.14 -2.38 -17.19
CA MET A 85 -8.33 -3.39 -18.22
C MET A 85 -9.80 -3.58 -18.58
N LEU A 86 -10.69 -3.63 -17.58
CA LEU A 86 -12.13 -3.77 -17.82
C LEU A 86 -12.70 -2.55 -18.55
N GLU A 87 -12.29 -1.34 -18.13
CA GLU A 87 -12.71 -0.08 -18.78
C GLU A 87 -12.24 -0.02 -20.25
N ASP A 88 -10.99 -0.38 -20.51
CA ASP A 88 -10.42 -0.38 -21.85
C ASP A 88 -11.10 -1.42 -22.77
N TRP A 89 -11.47 -2.55 -22.23
CA TRP A 89 -12.17 -3.60 -22.97
C TRP A 89 -13.58 -3.20 -23.33
N VAL A 90 -14.31 -2.62 -22.37
CA VAL A 90 -15.66 -2.08 -22.63
C VAL A 90 -15.58 -0.96 -23.65
N ALA A 91 -14.61 -0.06 -23.54
CA ALA A 91 -14.43 1.05 -24.48
C ALA A 91 -14.10 0.59 -25.91
N ARG A 92 -13.38 -0.52 -26.06
CA ARG A 92 -13.05 -1.14 -27.37
C ARG A 92 -14.13 -2.07 -27.89
N GLY A 93 -15.27 -2.21 -27.18
CA GLY A 93 -16.34 -3.12 -27.56
C GLY A 93 -15.95 -4.61 -27.50
N MET A 94 -14.87 -4.93 -26.81
CA MET A 94 -14.45 -6.31 -26.60
C MET A 94 -15.19 -6.90 -25.39
N ASN A 95 -16.02 -7.92 -25.66
CA ASN A 95 -16.64 -8.68 -24.57
C ASN A 95 -15.70 -9.80 -24.14
N PRO A 96 -15.22 -9.82 -22.88
CA PRO A 96 -14.34 -10.88 -22.38
C PRO A 96 -14.95 -12.27 -22.47
N GLU A 97 -16.29 -12.37 -22.40
CA GLU A 97 -17.04 -13.64 -22.50
C GLU A 97 -17.24 -14.11 -23.95
N LEU A 98 -17.15 -13.19 -24.90
CA LEU A 98 -17.30 -13.46 -26.34
C LEU A 98 -15.96 -13.48 -27.07
N ALA A 99 -14.90 -13.93 -26.42
CA ALA A 99 -13.56 -14.05 -27.01
C ALA A 99 -13.50 -15.05 -28.20
N SER A 100 -14.43 -14.90 -29.15
CA SER A 100 -14.48 -15.64 -30.40
C SER A 100 -13.38 -15.24 -31.37
N ASP A 101 -12.68 -14.12 -31.12
CA ASP A 101 -11.59 -13.64 -31.96
C ASP A 101 -10.23 -13.78 -31.26
N VAL A 102 -9.91 -15.04 -30.89
CA VAL A 102 -8.62 -15.43 -30.27
C VAL A 102 -7.43 -14.99 -31.12
N ALA A 103 -7.60 -14.91 -32.43
CA ALA A 103 -6.55 -14.48 -33.35
C ALA A 103 -6.16 -13.00 -33.12
N THR A 104 -7.14 -12.10 -33.00
CA THR A 104 -6.90 -10.69 -32.72
C THR A 104 -6.33 -10.47 -31.32
N MET A 105 -6.80 -11.23 -30.33
CA MET A 105 -6.30 -11.14 -28.95
C MET A 105 -4.85 -11.62 -28.78
N ASN A 106 -4.37 -12.51 -29.62
CA ASN A 106 -2.98 -12.96 -29.58
C ASN A 106 -1.99 -11.93 -30.14
N VAL A 107 -2.46 -10.93 -30.88
CA VAL A 107 -1.63 -9.83 -31.42
C VAL A 107 -1.42 -8.74 -30.39
N ILE A 108 -2.39 -8.54 -29.46
CA ILE A 108 -2.31 -7.53 -28.40
C ILE A 108 -1.43 -8.06 -27.27
N ILE A 109 -0.44 -7.31 -26.86
CA ILE A 109 0.48 -7.64 -25.76
C ILE A 109 0.24 -6.72 -24.55
N ALA A 110 0.81 -7.08 -23.40
CA ALA A 110 0.67 -6.33 -22.16
C ALA A 110 1.10 -4.86 -22.31
N TYR A 111 2.09 -4.58 -23.14
CA TYR A 111 2.55 -3.23 -23.43
C TYR A 111 1.46 -2.34 -24.00
N ASP A 112 0.64 -2.86 -24.90
CA ASP A 112 -0.43 -2.11 -25.60
C ASP A 112 -1.57 -1.68 -24.65
N LEU A 113 -1.65 -2.30 -23.47
CA LEU A 113 -2.64 -2.01 -22.44
C LEU A 113 -2.18 -0.95 -21.43
N ILE A 114 -0.94 -0.49 -21.50
CA ILE A 114 -0.41 0.53 -20.60
C ILE A 114 -1.02 1.88 -20.97
N GLN A 115 -1.90 2.40 -20.10
CA GLN A 115 -2.56 3.69 -20.32
C GLN A 115 -1.73 4.87 -19.80
N ARG A 116 -0.95 4.64 -18.74
CA ARG A 116 -0.17 5.69 -18.07
C ARG A 116 1.19 5.16 -17.64
N ALA A 117 2.17 6.03 -17.66
CA ALA A 117 3.46 5.76 -17.04
C ALA A 117 3.28 5.45 -15.55
N ALA A 118 4.12 4.59 -15.01
CA ALA A 118 4.13 4.30 -13.60
C ALA A 118 4.55 5.54 -12.80
N ILE A 119 3.83 5.82 -11.72
CA ILE A 119 4.25 6.83 -10.76
C ILE A 119 5.21 6.17 -9.79
N THR A 120 6.37 6.78 -9.64
CA THR A 120 7.50 6.22 -8.90
C THR A 120 7.75 6.96 -7.60
N ALA A 121 8.50 6.31 -6.71
CA ALA A 121 9.03 6.87 -5.48
C ALA A 121 10.41 6.26 -5.21
N PHE A 122 11.21 6.90 -4.36
CA PHE A 122 12.47 6.38 -3.89
C PHE A 122 12.34 5.77 -2.49
N ALA A 123 13.17 4.78 -2.18
CA ALA A 123 13.10 4.07 -0.90
C ALA A 123 13.37 4.98 0.33
N TRP A 124 14.13 6.05 0.17
CA TRP A 124 14.47 7.02 1.20
C TRP A 124 13.40 8.09 1.44
N GLU A 125 12.43 8.25 0.54
CA GLU A 125 11.33 9.20 0.74
C GLU A 125 10.45 8.76 1.92
N SER A 126 9.80 9.72 2.59
CA SER A 126 8.90 9.41 3.70
C SER A 126 7.59 8.77 3.23
N CYS A 127 6.96 7.98 4.09
CA CYS A 127 5.62 7.45 3.83
C CYS A 127 4.58 8.58 3.63
N ARG A 128 4.78 9.74 4.26
CA ARG A 128 3.94 10.92 4.09
C ARG A 128 4.03 11.46 2.66
N THR A 129 5.24 11.65 2.13
CA THR A 129 5.46 12.07 0.74
C THR A 129 4.81 11.10 -0.25
N ALA A 130 4.92 9.79 0.02
CA ALA A 130 4.25 8.78 -0.79
C ALA A 130 2.72 8.90 -0.74
N ALA A 131 2.14 9.13 0.43
CA ALA A 131 0.69 9.31 0.60
C ALA A 131 0.18 10.54 -0.16
N GLU A 132 0.88 11.66 -0.06
CA GLU A 132 0.56 12.91 -0.77
C GLU A 132 0.62 12.69 -2.29
N ARG A 133 1.69 12.07 -2.81
CA ARG A 133 1.84 11.73 -4.24
C ARG A 133 0.75 10.79 -4.74
N MET A 134 0.36 9.78 -3.93
CA MET A 134 -0.76 8.89 -4.25
C MET A 134 -2.08 9.64 -4.34
N ALA A 135 -2.32 10.61 -3.45
CA ALA A 135 -3.52 11.43 -3.42
C ALA A 135 -3.59 12.37 -4.63
N GLU A 136 -2.52 13.11 -4.90
CA GLU A 136 -2.41 14.03 -6.05
C GLU A 136 -2.62 13.33 -7.38
N ALA A 137 -1.96 12.18 -7.55
CA ALA A 137 -2.06 11.39 -8.78
C ALA A 137 -3.29 10.50 -8.86
N SER A 138 -4.13 10.46 -7.81
CA SER A 138 -5.30 9.58 -7.71
C SER A 138 -4.97 8.10 -7.92
N VAL A 139 -3.80 7.64 -7.43
CA VAL A 139 -3.35 6.25 -7.51
C VAL A 139 -3.30 5.59 -6.13
N GLY A 140 -3.40 4.26 -6.10
CA GLY A 140 -3.36 3.49 -4.85
C GLY A 140 -1.99 2.86 -4.55
N ARG A 141 -0.99 3.11 -5.41
CA ARG A 141 0.34 2.48 -5.33
C ARG A 141 1.38 3.26 -6.10
N LEU A 142 2.64 3.17 -5.65
CA LEU A 142 3.81 3.72 -6.34
C LEU A 142 4.83 2.61 -6.54
N ILE A 143 5.53 2.65 -7.66
CA ILE A 143 6.67 1.78 -7.90
C ILE A 143 7.88 2.39 -7.22
N VAL A 144 8.56 1.61 -6.38
CA VAL A 144 9.80 2.06 -5.75
C VAL A 144 10.96 1.69 -6.64
N VAL A 145 11.74 2.70 -7.02
CA VAL A 145 12.84 2.57 -7.97
C VAL A 145 14.20 2.81 -7.33
N ALA A 146 15.23 2.32 -7.97
CA ALA A 146 16.59 2.50 -7.54
C ALA A 146 17.06 3.95 -7.77
N ASP A 147 17.95 4.45 -6.90
CA ASP A 147 18.44 5.83 -6.96
C ASP A 147 19.28 6.10 -8.21
N ASP A 148 20.01 5.08 -8.66
CA ASP A 148 20.89 5.12 -9.82
C ASP A 148 20.15 4.94 -11.16
N ASN A 149 18.93 4.38 -11.11
CA ASN A 149 18.12 4.13 -12.31
C ASN A 149 16.62 4.22 -12.01
N PRO A 150 15.95 5.30 -12.43
CA PRO A 150 14.51 5.52 -12.15
C PRO A 150 13.56 4.57 -12.89
N GLN A 151 14.06 3.69 -13.74
CA GLN A 151 13.29 2.63 -14.39
C GLN A 151 13.49 1.27 -13.72
N LYS A 152 14.52 1.12 -12.89
CA LYS A 152 14.82 -0.13 -12.20
C LYS A 152 14.00 -0.24 -10.92
N MET A 153 12.98 -1.11 -10.95
CA MET A 153 12.15 -1.37 -9.78
C MET A 153 12.92 -2.14 -8.70
N ILE A 154 12.78 -1.67 -7.46
CA ILE A 154 13.29 -2.34 -6.26
C ILE A 154 12.17 -2.73 -5.29
N GLY A 155 10.94 -2.29 -5.54
CA GLY A 155 9.78 -2.62 -4.74
C GLY A 155 8.50 -1.91 -5.20
N LEU A 156 7.45 -2.13 -4.42
CA LEU A 156 6.14 -1.50 -4.58
C LEU A 156 5.63 -1.06 -3.21
N VAL A 157 5.04 0.11 -3.13
CA VAL A 157 4.35 0.59 -1.93
C VAL A 157 2.88 0.88 -2.26
N THR A 158 1.98 0.41 -1.40
CA THR A 158 0.53 0.60 -1.51
C THR A 158 0.00 1.47 -0.37
N ARG A 159 -1.25 1.96 -0.49
CA ARG A 159 -1.93 2.66 0.62
C ARG A 159 -1.96 1.85 1.91
N SER A 160 -2.13 0.54 1.82
CA SER A 160 -2.13 -0.35 2.99
C SER A 160 -0.76 -0.44 3.65
N ASP A 161 0.31 -0.36 2.86
CA ASP A 161 1.67 -0.37 3.41
C ASP A 161 1.96 0.90 4.20
N LEU A 162 1.42 2.04 3.77
CA LEU A 162 1.56 3.32 4.49
C LEU A 162 0.87 3.33 5.86
N LEU A 163 -0.05 2.41 6.13
CA LEU A 163 -0.69 2.29 7.44
C LEU A 163 0.16 1.51 8.45
N LYS A 164 1.16 0.75 8.00
CA LYS A 164 2.01 -0.08 8.86
C LYS A 164 2.73 0.70 9.97
N PRO A 165 3.33 1.88 9.71
CA PRO A 165 3.97 2.67 10.75
C PRO A 165 3.01 3.05 11.88
N ARG A 166 1.79 3.49 11.51
CA ARG A 166 0.78 3.86 12.49
C ARG A 166 0.27 2.66 13.30
N ALA A 167 0.09 1.52 12.65
CA ALA A 167 -0.32 0.29 13.34
C ALA A 167 0.73 -0.15 14.37
N ARG A 168 2.03 -0.06 14.03
CA ARG A 168 3.13 -0.36 14.95
C ARG A 168 3.14 0.58 16.16
N GLU A 169 2.95 1.88 15.95
CA GLU A 169 2.89 2.86 17.02
C GLU A 169 1.74 2.56 18.01
N VAL A 170 0.56 2.27 17.48
CA VAL A 170 -0.61 1.89 18.31
C VAL A 170 -0.33 0.61 19.12
N GLU A 171 0.29 -0.40 18.51
CA GLU A 171 0.68 -1.62 19.24
C GLU A 171 1.71 -1.34 20.35
N GLU A 172 2.66 -0.46 20.10
CA GLU A 172 3.65 -0.06 21.10
C GLU A 172 3.01 0.75 22.24
N GLU A 173 2.08 1.65 21.94
CA GLU A 173 1.30 2.38 22.94
C GLU A 173 0.52 1.41 23.84
N ILE A 174 -0.22 0.47 23.25
CA ILE A 174 -0.97 -0.56 24.00
C ILE A 174 -0.04 -1.42 24.86
N LYS A 175 1.13 -1.81 24.34
CA LYS A 175 2.12 -2.57 25.12
C LYS A 175 2.64 -1.75 26.31
N ARG A 176 2.94 -0.47 26.10
CA ARG A 176 3.38 0.45 27.17
C ARG A 176 2.28 0.63 28.23
N GLU A 177 1.04 0.86 27.82
CA GLU A 177 -0.08 0.98 28.75
C GLU A 177 -0.28 -0.29 29.59
N ARG A 178 -0.18 -1.47 28.99
CA ARG A 178 -0.24 -2.75 29.72
C ARG A 178 0.93 -2.93 30.69
N PHE A 179 2.10 -2.43 30.36
CA PHE A 179 3.28 -2.54 31.21
C PHE A 179 3.26 -1.52 32.37
N PHE A 180 2.74 -0.32 32.15
CA PHE A 180 2.63 0.75 33.13
C PHE A 180 1.26 0.83 33.81
N GLY A 181 0.24 0.21 33.26
CA GLY A 181 -1.14 0.19 33.73
C GLY A 181 -1.43 -1.01 34.58
N VAL A 182 -0.68 -1.18 35.68
CA VAL A 182 -1.13 -2.14 36.63
C VAL A 182 -0.74 -1.94 38.03
N ARG A 183 -1.65 -2.19 38.80
CA ARG A 183 -1.96 -2.44 40.18
C ARG A 183 -2.80 -1.31 40.76
N HIS A 184 -4.07 -1.32 40.39
CA HIS A 184 -5.02 -1.01 41.41
C HIS A 184 -4.94 -2.14 42.43
N PRO A 185 -4.50 -1.92 43.65
CA PRO A 185 -4.76 -2.86 44.70
C PRO A 185 -6.28 -2.96 44.84
N VAL A 186 -6.81 -4.15 44.67
CA VAL A 186 -8.17 -4.48 45.09
C VAL A 186 -8.25 -4.03 46.54
N ALA A 187 -9.09 -3.05 46.82
CA ALA A 187 -9.43 -2.72 48.19
C ALA A 187 -9.97 -4.00 48.82
N ALA A 188 -9.27 -4.50 49.85
CA ALA A 188 -9.80 -5.50 50.70
C ALA A 188 -11.06 -4.96 51.33
N ASP A 189 -12.19 -5.57 50.99
CA ASP A 189 -13.43 -5.40 51.72
C ASP A 189 -13.18 -5.86 53.13
N ASP A 190 -13.10 -4.91 54.03
CA ASP A 190 -13.14 -5.18 55.49
C ASP A 190 -14.54 -5.70 55.78
N ALA A 191 -14.61 -7.01 55.84
CA ALA A 191 -15.71 -7.67 56.51
C ALA A 191 -15.41 -7.63 58.01
N GLU A 192 -16.05 -6.75 58.71
CA GLU A 192 -16.22 -6.82 60.17
C GLU A 192 -17.69 -6.50 60.52
N ASP A 193 -18.27 -7.52 61.19
CA ASP A 193 -19.42 -7.58 62.10
C ASP A 193 -20.75 -7.07 61.60
#